data_20dca35ea4287c182a3f3903b728a5dc
#
_entry.id   20dca35ea4287c182a3f3903b728a5dc
#
_cell.length_a   1.000
_cell.length_b   1.000
_cell.length_c   1.000
_cell.angle_alpha   90.00
_cell.angle_beta   90.00
_cell.angle_gamma   90.00
#
_symmetry.space_group_name_H-M   'P 1'
#
loop_
_entity.id
_entity.type
_entity.pdbx_description
1 polymer ?
#
loop_
_entity_poly.entity_id
_entity_poly.type
_entity_poly.pdbx_seq_one_letter_code
_entity_poly.pdbx_strand_id
1 'polypeptide(L)'
;MSKKLSAAFLVLAGALWGCLSIFVSALSDYGFDSKEIGFIRISLCTLMLLVIILIRDRSLLRVQLRDMWMFVGTGIISVTLFSYCYFTTVINVEAGIAASLLYTSPVFVMLFSAVLFRERITAQKIAAIVLTVSGVALVSGMLGSSALGALDLIIGIGAGLFYSLYSIFGVYALRKYSSLTVTFYTFLLGTIGFLFMTNPIAIIEKTASNPVVIPMEIGLALFNGLLPYLFYTIGLGHTDASIAGVLVAVEPLVGCLVGIFVFHESVNPAKLIGIALILSAIVLLNIRLSHKSTAKEIPA
;
A
#
# COMPACT_ATOMS: atom_id res chain seq x y z
N MET A 1 -0.07 16.86 -14.54
CA MET A 1 -0.35 15.49 -15.03
C MET A 1 -1.86 15.31 -15.24
N SER A 2 -2.30 14.57 -16.26
CA SER A 2 -3.73 14.33 -16.45
C SER A 2 -4.30 13.39 -15.37
N LYS A 3 -5.60 13.52 -15.04
CA LYS A 3 -6.26 12.66 -14.05
C LYS A 3 -6.26 11.18 -14.46
N LYS A 4 -6.35 10.90 -15.78
CA LYS A 4 -6.27 9.53 -16.31
C LYS A 4 -4.89 8.91 -16.06
N LEU A 5 -3.83 9.67 -16.26
CA LEU A 5 -2.45 9.21 -16.02
C LEU A 5 -2.20 8.98 -14.52
N SER A 6 -2.74 9.86 -13.67
CA SER A 6 -2.70 9.68 -12.21
C SER A 6 -3.39 8.39 -11.77
N ALA A 7 -4.59 8.12 -12.31
CA ALA A 7 -5.32 6.88 -12.03
C ALA A 7 -4.55 5.63 -12.51
N ALA A 8 -3.91 5.70 -13.69
CA ALA A 8 -3.08 4.61 -14.19
C ALA A 8 -1.88 4.31 -13.27
N PHE A 9 -1.21 5.32 -12.73
CA PHE A 9 -0.13 5.13 -11.76
C PHE A 9 -0.63 4.46 -10.48
N LEU A 10 -1.81 4.86 -9.98
CA LEU A 10 -2.39 4.25 -8.77
C LEU A 10 -2.78 2.77 -8.99
N VAL A 11 -3.37 2.46 -10.14
CA VAL A 11 -3.70 1.07 -10.51
C VAL A 11 -2.44 0.23 -10.67
N LEU A 12 -1.40 0.76 -11.33
CA LEU A 12 -0.10 0.07 -11.47
C LEU A 12 0.56 -0.17 -10.10
N ALA A 13 0.49 0.80 -9.19
CA ALA A 13 1.00 0.63 -7.83
C ALA A 13 0.30 -0.53 -7.12
N GLY A 14 -1.03 -0.57 -7.15
CA GLY A 14 -1.80 -1.66 -6.57
C GLY A 14 -1.50 -3.01 -7.22
N ALA A 15 -1.37 -3.05 -8.55
CA ALA A 15 -1.03 -4.28 -9.26
C ALA A 15 0.34 -4.84 -8.85
N LEU A 16 1.34 -3.98 -8.69
CA LEU A 16 2.67 -4.39 -8.23
C LEU A 16 2.64 -4.87 -6.77
N TRP A 17 1.88 -4.20 -5.90
CA TRP A 17 1.71 -4.68 -4.51
C TRP A 17 1.00 -6.03 -4.46
N GLY A 18 0.03 -6.28 -5.33
CA GLY A 18 -0.64 -7.58 -5.44
C GLY A 18 0.28 -8.75 -5.76
N CYS A 19 1.45 -8.50 -6.34
CA CYS A 19 2.48 -9.53 -6.60
C CYS A 19 3.37 -9.84 -5.38
N LEU A 20 3.13 -9.23 -4.21
CA LEU A 20 3.95 -9.38 -3.01
C LEU A 20 4.13 -10.86 -2.60
N SER A 21 3.07 -11.65 -2.67
CA SER A 21 3.07 -13.05 -2.24
C SER A 21 4.10 -13.91 -2.96
N ILE A 22 4.45 -13.60 -4.22
CA ILE A 22 5.49 -14.30 -4.97
C ILE A 22 6.85 -14.17 -4.26
N PHE A 23 7.22 -12.94 -3.87
CA PHE A 23 8.49 -12.69 -3.19
C PHE A 23 8.47 -13.18 -1.74
N VAL A 24 7.34 -13.03 -1.03
CA VAL A 24 7.19 -13.50 0.35
C VAL A 24 7.33 -15.01 0.40
N SER A 25 6.64 -15.75 -0.47
CA SER A 25 6.77 -17.21 -0.54
C SER A 25 8.22 -17.63 -0.82
N ALA A 26 8.82 -17.05 -1.85
CA ALA A 26 10.19 -17.39 -2.25
C ALA A 26 11.23 -17.13 -1.14
N LEU A 27 11.10 -16.03 -0.38
CA LEU A 27 12.03 -15.74 0.73
C LEU A 27 11.72 -16.56 1.99
N SER A 28 10.43 -16.86 2.25
CA SER A 28 10.03 -17.69 3.39
C SER A 28 10.59 -19.11 3.30
N ASP A 29 10.77 -19.66 2.09
CA ASP A 29 11.41 -20.97 1.87
C ASP A 29 12.87 -21.00 2.34
N TYR A 30 13.51 -19.83 2.45
CA TYR A 30 14.87 -19.66 3.02
C TYR A 30 14.86 -19.22 4.49
N GLY A 31 13.71 -19.28 5.16
CA GLY A 31 13.57 -19.00 6.61
C GLY A 31 13.47 -17.53 6.98
N PHE A 32 13.17 -16.63 6.01
CA PHE A 32 12.86 -15.23 6.32
C PHE A 32 11.42 -15.10 6.82
N ASP A 33 11.22 -14.43 7.95
CA ASP A 33 9.88 -14.10 8.43
C ASP A 33 9.32 -12.82 7.78
N SER A 34 8.02 -12.56 7.97
CA SER A 34 7.33 -11.41 7.36
C SER A 34 7.90 -10.06 7.77
N LYS A 35 8.46 -9.93 8.99
CA LYS A 35 9.07 -8.69 9.48
C LYS A 35 10.43 -8.47 8.84
N GLU A 36 11.22 -9.54 8.73
CA GLU A 36 12.52 -9.54 8.04
C GLU A 36 12.35 -9.16 6.56
N ILE A 37 11.37 -9.76 5.88
CA ILE A 37 11.02 -9.44 4.47
C ILE A 37 10.59 -7.97 4.36
N GLY A 38 9.79 -7.48 5.30
CA GLY A 38 9.39 -6.07 5.36
C GLY A 38 10.59 -5.13 5.53
N PHE A 39 11.53 -5.46 6.44
CA PHE A 39 12.76 -4.70 6.65
C PHE A 39 13.65 -4.69 5.40
N ILE A 40 13.91 -5.85 4.79
CA ILE A 40 14.68 -5.99 3.56
C ILE A 40 14.10 -5.08 2.47
N ARG A 41 12.78 -5.18 2.24
CA ARG A 41 12.09 -4.38 1.24
C ARG A 41 12.34 -2.88 1.43
N ILE A 42 12.11 -2.36 2.64
CA ILE A 42 12.14 -0.93 2.90
C ILE A 42 13.58 -0.41 2.97
N SER A 43 14.50 -1.16 3.58
CA SER A 43 15.91 -0.76 3.67
C SER A 43 16.61 -0.72 2.31
N LEU A 44 16.40 -1.72 1.47
CA LEU A 44 16.91 -1.72 0.09
C LEU A 44 16.29 -0.59 -0.74
N CYS A 45 14.98 -0.32 -0.60
CA CYS A 45 14.36 0.85 -1.25
C CYS A 45 14.99 2.16 -0.81
N THR A 46 15.31 2.30 0.49
CA THR A 46 15.98 3.49 1.01
C THR A 46 17.34 3.68 0.33
N LEU A 47 18.12 2.60 0.22
CA LEU A 47 19.43 2.63 -0.44
C LEU A 47 19.32 2.95 -1.94
N MET A 48 18.39 2.30 -2.65
CA MET A 48 18.13 2.55 -4.09
C MET A 48 17.73 4.01 -4.33
N LEU A 49 16.81 4.55 -3.51
CA LEU A 49 16.38 5.94 -3.62
C LEU A 49 17.50 6.91 -3.28
N LEU A 50 18.31 6.62 -2.27
CA LEU A 50 19.48 7.43 -1.94
C LEU A 50 20.42 7.54 -3.15
N VAL A 51 20.75 6.42 -3.78
CA VAL A 51 21.61 6.40 -4.97
C VAL A 51 20.98 7.21 -6.12
N ILE A 52 19.69 7.00 -6.40
CA ILE A 52 18.97 7.74 -7.44
C ILE A 52 19.02 9.26 -7.17
N ILE A 53 18.77 9.69 -5.94
CA ILE A 53 18.77 11.10 -5.55
C ILE A 53 20.17 11.69 -5.63
N LEU A 54 21.20 10.98 -5.19
CA LEU A 54 22.59 11.43 -5.23
C LEU A 54 23.10 11.66 -6.66
N ILE A 55 22.61 10.82 -7.61
CA ILE A 55 22.96 10.93 -9.05
C ILE A 55 22.14 12.02 -9.71
N ARG A 56 20.84 12.12 -9.43
CA ARG A 56 19.91 13.02 -10.12
C ARG A 56 19.96 14.44 -9.62
N ASP A 57 19.76 14.62 -8.31
CA ASP A 57 19.72 15.95 -7.67
C ASP A 57 19.77 15.82 -6.15
N ARG A 58 20.91 16.15 -5.56
CA ARG A 58 21.12 16.11 -4.11
C ARG A 58 20.26 17.12 -3.34
N SER A 59 19.71 18.13 -4.01
CA SER A 59 18.82 19.10 -3.38
C SER A 59 17.53 18.45 -2.85
N LEU A 60 17.11 17.31 -3.43
CA LEU A 60 15.96 16.51 -3.00
C LEU A 60 16.12 15.92 -1.58
N LEU A 61 17.34 15.88 -1.03
CA LEU A 61 17.59 15.52 0.37
C LEU A 61 17.38 16.69 1.35
N ARG A 62 17.16 17.92 0.83
CA ARG A 62 16.98 19.06 1.71
C ARG A 62 15.54 19.17 2.16
N VAL A 63 15.29 18.90 3.44
CA VAL A 63 14.00 19.08 4.09
C VAL A 63 14.14 19.97 5.31
N GLN A 64 13.08 20.69 5.65
CA GLN A 64 13.06 21.53 6.84
C GLN A 64 12.75 20.65 8.08
N LEU A 65 13.49 20.80 9.17
CA LEU A 65 13.27 20.03 10.39
C LEU A 65 11.84 20.15 10.93
N ARG A 66 11.22 21.33 10.80
CA ARG A 66 9.83 21.54 11.19
C ARG A 66 8.82 20.71 10.40
N ASP A 67 9.21 20.18 9.23
CA ASP A 67 8.36 19.37 8.36
C ASP A 67 8.56 17.86 8.58
N MET A 68 9.52 17.47 9.44
CA MET A 68 9.82 16.06 9.74
C MET A 68 8.61 15.28 10.25
N TRP A 69 7.65 15.93 10.91
CA TRP A 69 6.43 15.29 11.37
C TRP A 69 5.65 14.59 10.24
N MET A 70 5.68 15.14 9.00
CA MET A 70 5.02 14.53 7.85
C MET A 70 5.67 13.19 7.50
N PHE A 71 6.99 13.13 7.56
CA PHE A 71 7.77 11.93 7.25
C PHE A 71 7.76 10.92 8.40
N VAL A 72 7.74 11.37 9.65
CA VAL A 72 7.44 10.52 10.82
C VAL A 72 6.04 9.91 10.67
N GLY A 73 5.08 10.73 10.21
CA GLY A 73 3.72 10.28 9.90
C GLY A 73 3.68 9.18 8.84
N THR A 74 4.36 9.38 7.70
CA THR A 74 4.38 8.38 6.62
C THR A 74 5.24 7.16 6.95
N GLY A 75 6.43 7.33 7.55
CA GLY A 75 7.40 6.25 7.78
C GLY A 75 7.13 5.46 9.06
N ILE A 76 7.09 6.14 10.21
CA ILE A 76 6.94 5.46 11.51
C ILE A 76 5.47 5.18 11.80
N ILE A 77 4.62 6.22 11.84
CA ILE A 77 3.22 6.05 12.25
C ILE A 77 2.45 5.22 11.21
N SER A 78 2.66 5.47 9.91
CA SER A 78 2.01 4.66 8.90
C SER A 78 2.76 3.35 8.68
N VAL A 79 3.88 3.36 7.96
CA VAL A 79 4.51 2.12 7.47
C VAL A 79 4.90 1.15 8.59
N THR A 80 5.51 1.64 9.69
CA THR A 80 5.97 0.74 10.77
C THR A 80 4.82 0.22 11.62
N LEU A 81 3.92 1.10 12.12
CA LEU A 81 2.81 0.66 12.97
C LEU A 81 1.77 -0.17 12.18
N PHE A 82 1.51 0.20 10.91
CA PHE A 82 0.73 -0.66 10.02
C PHE A 82 1.32 -2.06 9.94
N SER A 83 2.62 -2.16 9.66
CA SER A 83 3.30 -3.46 9.54
C SER A 83 3.21 -4.26 10.84
N TYR A 84 3.40 -3.62 11.99
CA TYR A 84 3.24 -4.26 13.28
C TYR A 84 1.83 -4.84 13.46
N CYS A 85 0.80 -4.03 13.26
CA CYS A 85 -0.59 -4.49 13.38
C CYS A 85 -0.92 -5.59 12.37
N TYR A 86 -0.53 -5.42 11.11
CA TYR A 86 -0.79 -6.38 10.03
C TYR A 86 -0.13 -7.73 10.31
N PHE A 87 1.18 -7.75 10.63
CA PHE A 87 1.89 -8.99 10.91
C PHE A 87 1.35 -9.69 12.17
N THR A 88 0.98 -8.92 13.20
CA THR A 88 0.35 -9.48 14.40
C THR A 88 -0.97 -10.16 14.05
N THR A 89 -1.81 -9.54 13.22
CA THR A 89 -3.08 -10.14 12.78
C THR A 89 -2.85 -11.38 11.92
N VAL A 90 -1.86 -11.36 11.01
CA VAL A 90 -1.51 -12.54 10.20
C VAL A 90 -1.10 -13.73 11.06
N ILE A 91 -0.31 -13.48 12.12
CA ILE A 91 0.17 -14.54 13.02
C ILE A 91 -0.96 -15.09 13.90
N ASN A 92 -1.79 -14.21 14.46
CA ASN A 92 -2.81 -14.60 15.44
C ASN A 92 -4.06 -15.21 14.80
N VAL A 93 -4.37 -14.80 13.55
CA VAL A 93 -5.63 -15.20 12.92
C VAL A 93 -5.37 -15.90 11.58
N GLU A 94 -5.27 -15.16 10.50
CA GLU A 94 -5.08 -15.67 9.13
C GLU A 94 -4.77 -14.51 8.18
N ALA A 95 -3.94 -14.78 7.15
CA ALA A 95 -3.53 -13.77 6.18
C ALA A 95 -4.72 -13.16 5.39
N GLY A 96 -5.72 -13.97 5.04
CA GLY A 96 -6.92 -13.51 4.34
C GLY A 96 -7.74 -12.54 5.18
N ILE A 97 -7.91 -12.81 6.47
CA ILE A 97 -8.63 -11.95 7.41
C ILE A 97 -7.83 -10.65 7.63
N ALA A 98 -6.51 -10.75 7.84
CA ALA A 98 -5.64 -9.59 7.98
C ALA A 98 -5.75 -8.65 6.76
N ALA A 99 -5.73 -9.22 5.54
CA ALA A 99 -5.94 -8.46 4.30
C ALA A 99 -7.32 -7.77 4.28
N SER A 100 -8.39 -8.47 4.68
CA SER A 100 -9.74 -7.87 4.73
C SER A 100 -9.82 -6.70 5.71
N LEU A 101 -9.23 -6.82 6.89
CA LEU A 101 -9.22 -5.77 7.90
C LEU A 101 -8.36 -4.58 7.45
N LEU A 102 -7.23 -4.82 6.77
CA LEU A 102 -6.42 -3.78 6.15
C LEU A 102 -7.25 -2.95 5.15
N TYR A 103 -8.11 -3.59 4.36
CA TYR A 103 -8.94 -2.91 3.36
C TYR A 103 -10.15 -2.15 3.94
N THR A 104 -10.23 -2.00 5.26
CA THR A 104 -11.01 -0.92 5.89
C THR A 104 -10.36 0.44 5.69
N SER A 105 -9.10 0.49 5.27
CA SER A 105 -8.31 1.73 5.07
C SER A 105 -8.97 2.76 4.13
N PRO A 106 -9.66 2.44 3.02
CA PRO A 106 -10.34 3.43 2.19
C PRO A 106 -11.44 4.19 2.94
N VAL A 107 -12.08 3.57 3.94
CA VAL A 107 -13.05 4.23 4.81
C VAL A 107 -12.36 5.31 5.63
N PHE A 108 -11.23 4.97 6.29
CA PHE A 108 -10.45 5.93 7.07
C PHE A 108 -9.89 7.05 6.20
N VAL A 109 -9.35 6.75 5.01
CA VAL A 109 -8.87 7.77 4.07
C VAL A 109 -10.00 8.72 3.71
N MET A 110 -11.21 8.23 3.41
CA MET A 110 -12.36 9.08 3.08
C MET A 110 -12.75 9.99 4.24
N LEU A 111 -12.82 9.45 5.47
CA LEU A 111 -13.17 10.20 6.67
C LEU A 111 -12.14 11.30 6.97
N PHE A 112 -10.86 10.94 7.02
CA PHE A 112 -9.79 11.91 7.25
C PHE A 112 -9.69 12.95 6.14
N SER A 113 -9.83 12.56 4.88
CA SER A 113 -9.81 13.49 3.75
C SER A 113 -10.97 14.47 3.78
N ALA A 114 -12.16 14.01 4.20
CA ALA A 114 -13.32 14.90 4.36
C ALA A 114 -13.08 15.95 5.44
N VAL A 115 -12.52 15.55 6.60
CA VAL A 115 -12.28 16.46 7.73
C VAL A 115 -11.07 17.38 7.47
N LEU A 116 -9.93 16.82 7.03
CA LEU A 116 -8.66 17.55 6.95
C LEU A 116 -8.47 18.32 5.65
N PHE A 117 -8.98 17.78 4.54
CA PHE A 117 -8.82 18.38 3.21
C PHE A 117 -10.12 18.94 2.64
N ARG A 118 -11.23 18.84 3.41
CA ARG A 118 -12.58 19.25 2.98
C ARG A 118 -13.01 18.57 1.67
N GLU A 119 -12.56 17.34 1.45
CA GLU A 119 -13.02 16.53 0.32
C GLU A 119 -14.51 16.23 0.48
N ARG A 120 -15.29 16.39 -0.61
CA ARG A 120 -16.72 16.07 -0.57
C ARG A 120 -16.92 14.55 -0.52
N ILE A 121 -17.67 14.10 0.49
CA ILE A 121 -18.19 12.73 0.55
C ILE A 121 -19.36 12.67 -0.44
N THR A 122 -19.23 11.85 -1.47
CA THR A 122 -20.28 11.68 -2.49
C THR A 122 -20.82 10.26 -2.42
N ALA A 123 -22.08 10.06 -2.78
CA ALA A 123 -22.71 8.74 -2.83
C ALA A 123 -21.87 7.74 -3.69
N GLN A 124 -21.24 8.25 -4.74
CA GLN A 124 -20.35 7.45 -5.59
C GLN A 124 -19.09 6.96 -4.85
N LYS A 125 -18.43 7.82 -4.03
CA LYS A 125 -17.30 7.42 -3.17
C LYS A 125 -17.74 6.38 -2.15
N ILE A 126 -18.89 6.57 -1.53
CA ILE A 126 -19.47 5.61 -0.56
C ILE A 126 -19.73 4.26 -1.27
N ALA A 127 -20.43 4.28 -2.41
CA ALA A 127 -20.72 3.06 -3.16
C ALA A 127 -19.45 2.32 -3.57
N ALA A 128 -18.41 3.05 -4.05
CA ALA A 128 -17.14 2.44 -4.41
C ALA A 128 -16.44 1.79 -3.20
N ILE A 129 -16.46 2.43 -2.03
CA ILE A 129 -15.89 1.86 -0.81
C ILE A 129 -16.65 0.62 -0.37
N VAL A 130 -17.99 0.64 -0.38
CA VAL A 130 -18.82 -0.53 -0.03
C VAL A 130 -18.51 -1.70 -0.99
N LEU A 131 -18.46 -1.44 -2.29
CA LEU A 131 -18.10 -2.46 -3.28
C LEU A 131 -16.69 -3.03 -3.05
N THR A 132 -15.71 -2.15 -2.76
CA THR A 132 -14.33 -2.56 -2.48
C THR A 132 -14.25 -3.43 -1.23
N VAL A 133 -14.77 -2.97 -0.10
CA VAL A 133 -14.70 -3.69 1.18
C VAL A 133 -15.43 -5.03 1.08
N SER A 134 -16.63 -5.06 0.48
CA SER A 134 -17.38 -6.31 0.27
C SER A 134 -16.64 -7.25 -0.68
N GLY A 135 -16.06 -6.72 -1.75
CA GLY A 135 -15.28 -7.51 -2.71
C GLY A 135 -14.04 -8.14 -2.07
N VAL A 136 -13.30 -7.36 -1.27
CA VAL A 136 -12.12 -7.86 -0.54
C VAL A 136 -12.51 -8.93 0.47
N ALA A 137 -13.58 -8.73 1.24
CA ALA A 137 -14.06 -9.72 2.20
C ALA A 137 -14.41 -11.07 1.54
N LEU A 138 -14.94 -11.05 0.30
CA LEU A 138 -15.22 -12.26 -0.48
C LEU A 138 -13.96 -12.92 -1.04
N VAL A 139 -13.02 -12.12 -1.57
CA VAL A 139 -11.76 -12.64 -2.16
C VAL A 139 -10.87 -13.27 -1.10
N SER A 140 -10.80 -12.67 0.08
CA SER A 140 -9.95 -13.11 1.20
C SER A 140 -10.50 -14.30 2.01
N GLY A 141 -11.75 -14.70 1.75
CA GLY A 141 -12.38 -15.82 2.47
C GLY A 141 -12.86 -15.49 3.89
N MET A 142 -12.87 -14.21 4.29
CA MET A 142 -13.26 -13.78 5.63
C MET A 142 -14.64 -14.30 6.08
N LEU A 143 -15.58 -14.46 5.14
CA LEU A 143 -16.95 -14.90 5.44
C LEU A 143 -17.08 -16.38 5.85
N GLY A 144 -16.03 -17.18 5.68
CA GLY A 144 -15.98 -18.60 6.07
C GLY A 144 -15.13 -18.88 7.31
N SER A 145 -14.56 -17.85 7.94
CA SER A 145 -13.63 -18.00 9.06
C SER A 145 -14.33 -18.05 10.43
N SER A 146 -13.65 -18.62 11.42
CA SER A 146 -14.08 -18.64 12.83
C SER A 146 -14.19 -17.24 13.42
N ALA A 147 -14.98 -17.09 14.49
CA ALA A 147 -15.17 -15.81 15.17
C ALA A 147 -13.83 -15.20 15.63
N LEU A 148 -13.60 -13.95 15.26
CA LEU A 148 -12.43 -13.16 15.65
C LEU A 148 -12.51 -12.77 17.13
N GLY A 149 -11.39 -12.85 17.85
CA GLY A 149 -11.24 -12.21 19.14
C GLY A 149 -11.35 -10.68 19.03
N ALA A 150 -11.93 -10.06 20.06
CA ALA A 150 -12.09 -8.60 20.06
C ALA A 150 -10.74 -7.85 19.91
N LEU A 151 -9.68 -8.36 20.52
CA LEU A 151 -8.34 -7.78 20.44
C LEU A 151 -7.77 -7.88 19.01
N ASP A 152 -7.90 -9.05 18.38
CA ASP A 152 -7.41 -9.27 17.01
C ASP A 152 -8.16 -8.40 16.00
N LEU A 153 -9.47 -8.19 16.21
CA LEU A 153 -10.28 -7.26 15.42
C LEU A 153 -9.79 -5.81 15.56
N ILE A 154 -9.51 -5.36 16.79
CA ILE A 154 -8.99 -3.99 17.04
C ILE A 154 -7.63 -3.81 16.39
N ILE A 155 -6.71 -4.78 16.53
CA ILE A 155 -5.38 -4.74 15.92
C ILE A 155 -5.49 -4.74 14.40
N GLY A 156 -6.32 -5.59 13.81
CA GLY A 156 -6.52 -5.68 12.37
C GLY A 156 -7.14 -4.40 11.77
N ILE A 157 -8.13 -3.81 12.43
CA ILE A 157 -8.67 -2.49 12.05
C ILE A 157 -7.59 -1.40 12.22
N GLY A 158 -6.75 -1.51 13.25
CA GLY A 158 -5.58 -0.66 13.45
C GLY A 158 -4.62 -0.69 12.26
N ALA A 159 -4.43 -1.87 11.65
CA ALA A 159 -3.64 -1.96 10.41
C ALA A 159 -4.24 -1.10 9.30
N GLY A 160 -5.55 -1.16 9.07
CA GLY A 160 -6.24 -0.30 8.09
C GLY A 160 -6.14 1.18 8.42
N LEU A 161 -6.28 1.54 9.71
CA LEU A 161 -6.13 2.92 10.18
C LEU A 161 -4.72 3.45 9.88
N PHE A 162 -3.66 2.77 10.34
CA PHE A 162 -2.29 3.22 10.14
C PHE A 162 -1.88 3.22 8.66
N TYR A 163 -2.33 2.25 7.87
CA TYR A 163 -2.14 2.25 6.43
C TYR A 163 -2.76 3.48 5.76
N SER A 164 -3.96 3.89 6.17
CA SER A 164 -4.64 5.07 5.65
C SER A 164 -3.85 6.37 5.87
N LEU A 165 -3.11 6.45 6.97
CA LEU A 165 -2.32 7.63 7.35
C LEU A 165 -1.18 7.91 6.39
N TYR A 166 -0.68 6.91 5.63
CA TYR A 166 0.27 7.15 4.55
C TYR A 166 -0.26 8.17 3.54
N SER A 167 -1.50 7.98 3.08
CA SER A 167 -2.15 8.91 2.15
C SER A 167 -2.32 10.29 2.75
N ILE A 168 -2.72 10.36 4.01
CA ILE A 168 -3.02 11.63 4.70
C ILE A 168 -1.74 12.45 4.91
N PHE A 169 -0.73 11.88 5.54
CA PHE A 169 0.56 12.55 5.72
C PHE A 169 1.27 12.79 4.39
N GLY A 170 1.12 11.87 3.42
CA GLY A 170 1.62 12.00 2.06
C GLY A 170 1.07 13.21 1.33
N VAL A 171 -0.23 13.51 1.43
CA VAL A 171 -0.83 14.73 0.85
C VAL A 171 -0.20 15.99 1.44
N TYR A 172 0.04 16.05 2.75
CA TYR A 172 0.71 17.21 3.36
C TYR A 172 2.16 17.34 2.86
N ALA A 173 2.91 16.24 2.79
CA ALA A 173 4.28 16.25 2.33
C ALA A 173 4.40 16.65 0.84
N LEU A 174 3.50 16.15 -0.02
CA LEU A 174 3.49 16.42 -1.46
C LEU A 174 3.11 17.86 -1.82
N ARG A 175 2.57 18.64 -0.87
CA ARG A 175 2.37 20.11 -1.07
C ARG A 175 3.67 20.90 -1.06
N LYS A 176 4.75 20.32 -0.49
CA LYS A 176 6.04 21.01 -0.31
C LYS A 176 7.21 20.28 -0.97
N TYR A 177 7.14 18.97 -1.07
CA TYR A 177 8.25 18.13 -1.49
C TYR A 177 7.89 17.25 -2.69
N SER A 178 8.90 16.87 -3.45
CA SER A 178 8.73 15.97 -4.59
C SER A 178 8.36 14.56 -4.14
N SER A 179 7.74 13.78 -5.03
CA SER A 179 7.40 12.37 -4.76
C SER A 179 8.63 11.55 -4.38
N LEU A 180 9.81 11.81 -5.01
CA LEU A 180 11.07 11.15 -4.66
C LEU A 180 11.51 11.46 -3.23
N THR A 181 11.44 12.73 -2.81
CA THR A 181 11.76 13.16 -1.45
C THR A 181 10.82 12.50 -0.43
N VAL A 182 9.52 12.52 -0.70
CA VAL A 182 8.52 11.95 0.19
C VAL A 182 8.73 10.44 0.35
N THR A 183 8.92 9.72 -0.75
CA THR A 183 9.14 8.26 -0.70
C THR A 183 10.46 7.91 -0.01
N PHE A 184 11.54 8.68 -0.27
CA PHE A 184 12.82 8.45 0.38
C PHE A 184 12.74 8.59 1.90
N TYR A 185 12.21 9.72 2.39
CA TYR A 185 12.11 9.94 3.85
C TYR A 185 11.11 9.02 4.52
N THR A 186 10.05 8.60 3.82
CA THR A 186 9.14 7.55 4.31
C THR A 186 9.91 6.24 4.55
N PHE A 187 10.69 5.80 3.58
CA PHE A 187 11.44 4.55 3.72
C PHE A 187 12.61 4.66 4.70
N LEU A 188 13.31 5.80 4.73
CA LEU A 188 14.37 6.04 5.70
C LEU A 188 13.83 5.93 7.13
N LEU A 189 12.74 6.62 7.45
CA LEU A 189 12.14 6.58 8.78
C LEU A 189 11.43 5.25 9.06
N GLY A 190 10.84 4.64 8.03
CA GLY A 190 10.33 3.27 8.12
C GLY A 190 11.43 2.26 8.44
N THR A 191 12.60 2.34 7.79
CA THR A 191 13.75 1.49 8.09
C THR A 191 14.17 1.65 9.54
N ILE A 192 14.26 2.90 10.05
CA ILE A 192 14.55 3.16 11.45
C ILE A 192 13.50 2.52 12.36
N GLY A 193 12.21 2.63 12.03
CA GLY A 193 11.13 2.01 12.78
C GLY A 193 11.24 0.47 12.82
N PHE A 194 11.59 -0.17 11.71
CA PHE A 194 11.78 -1.61 11.64
C PHE A 194 12.98 -2.13 12.42
N LEU A 195 14.00 -1.29 12.71
CA LEU A 195 15.13 -1.69 13.58
C LEU A 195 14.67 -2.10 15.00
N PHE A 196 13.51 -1.62 15.44
CA PHE A 196 12.93 -2.03 16.74
C PHE A 196 12.14 -3.34 16.66
N MET A 197 11.91 -3.88 15.44
CA MET A 197 11.10 -5.07 15.21
C MET A 197 11.91 -6.26 14.67
N THR A 198 13.14 -6.02 14.20
CA THR A 198 13.97 -7.01 13.49
C THR A 198 15.41 -6.97 13.99
N ASN A 199 16.16 -8.04 13.71
CA ASN A 199 17.61 -8.09 13.92
C ASN A 199 18.33 -8.02 12.56
N PRO A 200 18.87 -6.86 12.15
CA PRO A 200 19.55 -6.71 10.87
C PRO A 200 20.76 -7.63 10.68
N ILE A 201 21.46 -7.95 11.77
CA ILE A 201 22.65 -8.83 11.71
C ILE A 201 22.20 -10.24 11.30
N ALA A 202 21.17 -10.77 11.94
CA ALA A 202 20.62 -12.09 11.59
C ALA A 202 20.12 -12.15 10.14
N ILE A 203 19.51 -11.05 9.64
CA ILE A 203 19.07 -10.93 8.23
C ILE A 203 20.29 -11.02 7.30
N ILE A 204 21.35 -10.25 7.57
CA ILE A 204 22.58 -10.27 6.75
C ILE A 204 23.22 -11.65 6.76
N GLU A 205 23.26 -12.33 7.92
CA GLU A 205 23.81 -13.70 8.04
C GLU A 205 23.00 -14.71 7.22
N LYS A 206 21.66 -14.61 7.24
CA LYS A 206 20.77 -15.45 6.41
C LYS A 206 21.02 -15.22 4.91
N THR A 207 21.10 -13.97 4.48
CA THR A 207 21.37 -13.59 3.08
C THR A 207 22.76 -14.08 2.67
N ALA A 208 23.79 -13.89 3.50
CA ALA A 208 25.15 -14.32 3.22
C ALA A 208 25.27 -15.86 3.12
N SER A 209 24.50 -16.59 3.94
CA SER A 209 24.47 -18.05 3.92
C SER A 209 23.74 -18.60 2.69
N ASN A 210 22.87 -17.81 2.07
CA ASN A 210 22.07 -18.21 0.91
C ASN A 210 22.10 -17.13 -0.20
N PRO A 211 23.21 -16.90 -0.92
CA PRO A 211 23.34 -15.79 -1.88
C PRO A 211 22.31 -15.83 -3.03
N VAL A 212 21.67 -16.97 -3.26
CA VAL A 212 20.61 -17.14 -4.26
C VAL A 212 19.37 -16.26 -3.94
N VAL A 213 19.20 -15.79 -2.68
CA VAL A 213 18.09 -14.93 -2.30
C VAL A 213 18.30 -13.46 -2.71
N ILE A 214 19.53 -13.03 -2.97
CA ILE A 214 19.87 -11.64 -3.33
C ILE A 214 19.04 -11.10 -4.51
N PRO A 215 18.90 -11.81 -5.65
CA PRO A 215 18.03 -11.36 -6.73
C PRO A 215 16.55 -11.23 -6.31
N MET A 216 16.07 -12.09 -5.39
CA MET A 216 14.70 -12.05 -4.87
C MET A 216 14.50 -10.83 -3.97
N GLU A 217 15.46 -10.52 -3.11
CA GLU A 217 15.46 -9.33 -2.24
C GLU A 217 15.48 -8.04 -3.06
N ILE A 218 16.32 -7.97 -4.10
CA ILE A 218 16.38 -6.84 -5.03
C ILE A 218 15.06 -6.72 -5.81
N GLY A 219 14.52 -7.82 -6.31
CA GLY A 219 13.23 -7.88 -7.00
C GLY A 219 12.08 -7.40 -6.11
N LEU A 220 12.02 -7.88 -4.86
CA LEU A 220 11.07 -7.44 -3.85
C LEU A 220 11.16 -5.92 -3.63
N ALA A 221 12.38 -5.40 -3.41
CA ALA A 221 12.58 -3.98 -3.18
C ALA A 221 12.20 -3.14 -4.41
N LEU A 222 12.53 -3.58 -5.62
CA LEU A 222 12.25 -2.84 -6.84
C LEU A 222 10.76 -2.88 -7.21
N PHE A 223 10.20 -4.08 -7.36
CA PHE A 223 8.85 -4.29 -7.92
C PHE A 223 7.74 -4.19 -6.88
N ASN A 224 8.03 -4.42 -5.60
CA ASN A 224 7.03 -4.35 -4.54
C ASN A 224 7.28 -3.23 -3.52
N GLY A 225 8.43 -2.57 -3.61
CA GLY A 225 8.79 -1.41 -2.81
C GLY A 225 8.90 -0.14 -3.66
N LEU A 226 10.04 0.08 -4.32
CA LEU A 226 10.39 1.33 -4.97
C LEU A 226 9.36 1.79 -6.01
N LEU A 227 9.06 0.98 -7.01
CA LEU A 227 8.17 1.35 -8.11
C LEU A 227 6.74 1.62 -7.64
N PRO A 228 6.07 0.73 -6.89
CA PRO A 228 4.68 0.98 -6.50
C PRO A 228 4.54 2.18 -5.58
N TYR A 229 5.45 2.40 -4.63
CA TYR A 229 5.39 3.57 -3.77
C TYR A 229 5.63 4.88 -4.54
N LEU A 230 6.54 4.90 -5.51
CA LEU A 230 6.72 6.06 -6.38
C LEU A 230 5.47 6.32 -7.23
N PHE A 231 4.91 5.28 -7.85
CA PHE A 231 3.68 5.40 -8.64
C PHE A 231 2.51 5.87 -7.79
N TYR A 232 2.34 5.30 -6.60
CA TYR A 232 1.32 5.75 -5.67
C TYR A 232 1.49 7.20 -5.27
N THR A 233 2.70 7.59 -4.88
CA THR A 233 3.01 8.95 -4.41
C THR A 233 2.84 9.99 -5.53
N ILE A 234 3.24 9.65 -6.76
CA ILE A 234 3.00 10.50 -7.95
C ILE A 234 1.49 10.63 -8.21
N GLY A 235 0.76 9.51 -8.18
CA GLY A 235 -0.68 9.49 -8.36
C GLY A 235 -1.43 10.28 -7.29
N LEU A 236 -1.06 10.11 -6.03
CA LEU A 236 -1.63 10.82 -4.88
C LEU A 236 -1.46 12.34 -4.96
N GLY A 237 -0.33 12.81 -5.50
CA GLY A 237 -0.10 14.24 -5.70
C GLY A 237 -1.04 14.93 -6.69
N HIS A 238 -1.84 14.16 -7.46
CA HIS A 238 -2.71 14.68 -8.52
C HIS A 238 -4.15 14.16 -8.46
N THR A 239 -4.51 13.44 -7.40
CA THR A 239 -5.84 12.81 -7.22
C THR A 239 -6.28 12.98 -5.76
N ASP A 240 -7.59 13.03 -5.51
CA ASP A 240 -8.12 13.00 -4.15
C ASP A 240 -7.64 11.75 -3.42
N ALA A 241 -7.23 11.87 -2.16
CA ALA A 241 -6.69 10.75 -1.39
C ALA A 241 -7.72 9.62 -1.24
N SER A 242 -9.01 9.96 -1.08
CA SER A 242 -10.09 8.98 -1.03
C SER A 242 -10.27 8.18 -2.33
N ILE A 243 -10.00 8.80 -3.49
CA ILE A 243 -10.03 8.11 -4.79
C ILE A 243 -8.78 7.24 -4.93
N ALA A 244 -7.61 7.73 -4.52
CA ALA A 244 -6.37 6.97 -4.56
C ALA A 244 -6.47 5.67 -3.75
N GLY A 245 -7.06 5.72 -2.54
CA GLY A 245 -7.27 4.55 -1.69
C GLY A 245 -8.17 3.46 -2.32
N VAL A 246 -9.17 3.86 -3.13
CA VAL A 246 -9.99 2.87 -3.85
C VAL A 246 -9.31 2.36 -5.12
N LEU A 247 -8.61 3.21 -5.86
CA LEU A 247 -7.93 2.78 -7.09
C LEU A 247 -6.82 1.76 -6.82
N VAL A 248 -6.14 1.88 -5.69
CA VAL A 248 -5.10 0.92 -5.29
C VAL A 248 -5.67 -0.43 -4.86
N ALA A 249 -6.98 -0.53 -4.60
CA ALA A 249 -7.65 -1.78 -4.27
C ALA A 249 -7.70 -2.81 -5.43
N VAL A 250 -7.03 -2.55 -6.55
CA VAL A 250 -6.64 -3.57 -7.52
C VAL A 250 -5.62 -4.58 -6.93
N GLU A 251 -4.92 -4.21 -5.86
CA GLU A 251 -3.94 -5.06 -5.16
C GLU A 251 -4.51 -6.43 -4.77
N PRO A 252 -5.61 -6.56 -3.98
CA PRO A 252 -6.18 -7.86 -3.65
C PRO A 252 -6.71 -8.63 -4.86
N LEU A 253 -7.15 -7.92 -5.92
CA LEU A 253 -7.51 -8.55 -7.17
C LEU A 253 -6.30 -9.26 -7.79
N VAL A 254 -5.18 -8.55 -7.94
CA VAL A 254 -3.95 -9.14 -8.50
C VAL A 254 -3.40 -10.22 -7.57
N GLY A 255 -3.44 -10.03 -6.23
CA GLY A 255 -3.06 -11.06 -5.27
C GLY A 255 -3.89 -12.34 -5.44
N CYS A 256 -5.20 -12.22 -5.65
CA CYS A 256 -6.05 -13.36 -5.95
C CYS A 256 -5.67 -14.05 -7.27
N LEU A 257 -5.38 -13.28 -8.33
CA LEU A 257 -4.93 -13.84 -9.61
C LEU A 257 -3.57 -14.57 -9.47
N VAL A 258 -2.65 -14.00 -8.69
CA VAL A 258 -1.38 -14.67 -8.36
C VAL A 258 -1.64 -15.97 -7.60
N GLY A 259 -2.55 -15.97 -6.61
CA GLY A 259 -2.96 -17.17 -5.89
C GLY A 259 -3.44 -18.28 -6.86
N ILE A 260 -4.30 -17.93 -7.81
CA ILE A 260 -4.87 -18.87 -8.77
C ILE A 260 -3.80 -19.36 -9.77
N PHE A 261 -3.06 -18.44 -10.43
CA PHE A 261 -2.20 -18.80 -11.57
C PHE A 261 -0.79 -19.24 -11.15
N VAL A 262 -0.26 -18.74 -10.04
CA VAL A 262 1.10 -19.05 -9.57
C VAL A 262 1.07 -20.14 -8.49
N PHE A 263 0.15 -20.01 -7.53
CA PHE A 263 0.05 -20.96 -6.41
C PHE A 263 -1.02 -22.05 -6.62
N HIS A 264 -1.70 -22.05 -7.78
CA HIS A 264 -2.72 -23.05 -8.15
C HIS A 264 -3.86 -23.18 -7.12
N GLU A 265 -4.22 -22.07 -6.48
CA GLU A 265 -5.32 -22.02 -5.53
C GLU A 265 -6.67 -22.30 -6.22
N SER A 266 -7.56 -22.96 -5.50
CA SER A 266 -8.91 -23.25 -6.01
C SER A 266 -9.72 -21.96 -6.21
N VAL A 267 -10.44 -21.91 -7.32
CA VAL A 267 -11.39 -20.83 -7.62
C VAL A 267 -12.76 -21.22 -7.11
N ASN A 268 -13.35 -20.39 -6.26
CA ASN A 268 -14.73 -20.57 -5.80
C ASN A 268 -15.60 -19.38 -6.26
N PRO A 269 -16.96 -19.53 -6.26
CA PRO A 269 -17.86 -18.45 -6.69
C PRO A 269 -17.68 -17.15 -5.90
N ALA A 270 -17.34 -17.22 -4.60
CA ALA A 270 -17.12 -16.03 -3.78
C ALA A 270 -15.94 -15.21 -4.28
N LYS A 271 -14.82 -15.85 -4.65
CA LYS A 271 -13.66 -15.16 -5.25
C LYS A 271 -14.06 -14.43 -6.54
N LEU A 272 -14.85 -15.07 -7.41
CA LEU A 272 -15.28 -14.45 -8.68
C LEU A 272 -16.20 -13.24 -8.45
N ILE A 273 -17.15 -13.35 -7.52
CA ILE A 273 -18.04 -12.23 -7.15
C ILE A 273 -17.21 -11.10 -6.55
N GLY A 274 -16.27 -11.42 -5.65
CA GLY A 274 -15.40 -10.42 -5.04
C GLY A 274 -14.56 -9.66 -6.06
N ILE A 275 -13.99 -10.35 -7.05
CA ILE A 275 -13.27 -9.75 -8.18
C ILE A 275 -14.18 -8.78 -8.95
N ALA A 276 -15.40 -9.19 -9.27
CA ALA A 276 -16.36 -8.36 -10.01
C ALA A 276 -16.73 -7.09 -9.21
N LEU A 277 -16.90 -7.19 -7.89
CA LEU A 277 -17.19 -6.03 -7.03
C LEU A 277 -16.03 -5.02 -7.00
N ILE A 278 -14.77 -5.49 -6.86
CA ILE A 278 -13.59 -4.62 -6.86
C ILE A 278 -13.45 -3.91 -8.22
N LEU A 279 -13.58 -4.64 -9.32
CA LEU A 279 -13.53 -4.05 -10.66
C LEU A 279 -14.65 -3.01 -10.86
N SER A 280 -15.87 -3.29 -10.38
CA SER A 280 -17.01 -2.37 -10.44
C SER A 280 -16.73 -1.07 -9.67
N ALA A 281 -16.08 -1.15 -8.50
CA ALA A 281 -15.68 0.03 -7.72
C ALA A 281 -14.68 0.91 -8.49
N ILE A 282 -13.66 0.30 -9.11
CA ILE A 282 -12.64 1.00 -9.89
C ILE A 282 -13.28 1.69 -11.10
N VAL A 283 -14.14 0.99 -11.84
CA VAL A 283 -14.86 1.54 -13.00
C VAL A 283 -15.76 2.70 -12.58
N LEU A 284 -16.53 2.53 -11.51
CA LEU A 284 -17.43 3.56 -10.97
C LEU A 284 -16.70 4.88 -10.70
N LEU A 285 -15.51 4.85 -10.13
CA LEU A 285 -14.73 6.07 -9.88
C LEU A 285 -14.10 6.66 -11.15
N ASN A 286 -13.66 5.82 -12.10
CA ASN A 286 -13.05 6.27 -13.35
C ASN A 286 -14.04 7.01 -14.27
N ILE A 287 -15.30 6.61 -14.33
CA ILE A 287 -16.35 7.29 -15.11
C ILE A 287 -16.44 8.77 -14.72
N ARG A 288 -16.37 9.11 -13.43
CA ARG A 288 -16.44 10.50 -12.96
C ARG A 288 -15.19 11.32 -13.30
N LEU A 289 -14.01 10.70 -13.32
CA LEU A 289 -12.78 11.37 -13.73
C LEU A 289 -12.88 11.80 -15.21
N SER A 290 -13.52 11.00 -16.05
CA SER A 290 -13.78 11.30 -17.47
C SER A 290 -14.78 12.45 -17.65
N HIS A 291 -15.92 12.43 -16.95
CA HIS A 291 -16.95 13.49 -17.07
C HIS A 291 -16.48 14.87 -16.55
N LYS A 292 -15.66 14.94 -15.51
CA LYS A 292 -15.11 16.21 -15.04
C LYS A 292 -14.04 16.80 -15.97
N SER A 293 -13.41 16.00 -16.82
CA SER A 293 -12.44 16.47 -17.82
C SER A 293 -13.15 17.16 -18.99
N THR A 294 -14.28 16.63 -19.44
CA THR A 294 -15.08 17.19 -20.54
C THR A 294 -15.80 18.49 -20.18
N ALA A 295 -16.14 18.71 -18.92
CA ALA A 295 -16.85 19.93 -18.46
C ALA A 295 -15.95 21.17 -18.30
N LYS A 296 -14.61 21.04 -18.44
CA LYS A 296 -13.65 22.16 -18.35
C LYS A 296 -13.12 22.66 -19.69
N GLU A 297 -13.56 22.09 -20.80
CA GLU A 297 -13.11 22.45 -22.15
C GLU A 297 -14.15 23.27 -22.97
N ILE A 298 -15.03 24.02 -22.31
CA ILE A 298 -15.82 25.03 -23.02
C ILE A 298 -15.12 26.38 -22.81
N PRO A 299 -14.40 26.91 -23.81
CA PRO A 299 -13.89 28.28 -23.75
C PRO A 299 -15.05 29.26 -23.88
N ALA A 300 -15.06 30.27 -23.02
CA ALA A 300 -15.88 31.46 -23.19
C ALA A 300 -15.29 32.34 -24.31
#